data_12dad647b53b55471d9e4790b5d9c1fe
#
_entry.id   12dad647b53b55471d9e4790b5d9c1fe
#
_cell.length_a   1.000
_cell.length_b   1.000
_cell.length_c   1.000
_cell.angle_alpha   90.00
_cell.angle_beta   90.00
_cell.angle_gamma   90.00
#
_symmetry.space_group_name_H-M   'P 1'
#
loop_
_entity.id
_entity.type
_entity.pdbx_description
1 polymer ?
#
loop_
_entity_poly.entity_id
_entity_poly.type
_entity_poly.pdbx_seq_one_letter_code
_entity_poly.pdbx_strand_id
1 'polypeptide(L)'
;MKLKNILLLVVVVAVTLGVHWHSVNAARHRVVRCAVIGGMTMTGLWPEIARMFEAQTGYRVVVVATGERPLLDKAIRAGKVDLLTMHSGDITTDIIADGIAVNMRPWTRNELVIVGPTNDPAGIRGLTNGAAALKKIAAARANFVDFQGIGSRELTHTLWRLAGVEPKGNWVLKDDTTISKWNVLQFCRAHDAYVVVGYIPAQTGKMQNAGMEILVKNDPVMRRPYIVMEANPRQFPEANYAGARALADFLLSPEVQNFLVEFGRQSTAGKPLFFPVNSGWL
;
A
#
# COMPACT_ATOMS: atom_id res chain seq x y z
N MET A 1 46.52 7.97 -45.77
CA MET A 1 46.29 7.21 -44.51
C MET A 1 46.24 5.73 -44.91
N LYS A 2 47.15 4.87 -44.39
CA LYS A 2 47.26 3.48 -44.86
C LYS A 2 46.03 2.67 -44.36
N LEU A 3 45.49 1.81 -45.21
CA LEU A 3 44.30 0.97 -44.97
C LEU A 3 44.32 0.26 -43.60
N LYS A 4 45.51 -0.13 -43.13
CA LYS A 4 45.71 -0.71 -41.78
C LYS A 4 45.34 0.22 -40.65
N ASN A 5 45.52 1.54 -40.75
CA ASN A 5 45.18 2.51 -39.72
C ASN A 5 43.69 2.77 -39.68
N ILE A 6 42.97 2.67 -40.80
CA ILE A 6 41.52 2.78 -40.86
C ILE A 6 40.90 1.54 -40.24
N LEU A 7 41.41 0.34 -40.55
CA LEU A 7 40.89 -0.92 -39.98
C LEU A 7 41.10 -0.95 -38.44
N LEU A 8 42.24 -0.49 -37.93
CA LEU A 8 42.51 -0.40 -36.52
C LEU A 8 41.57 0.59 -35.82
N LEU A 9 41.29 1.74 -36.44
CA LEU A 9 40.36 2.73 -35.89
C LEU A 9 38.92 2.18 -35.79
N VAL A 10 38.47 1.46 -36.82
CA VAL A 10 37.12 0.84 -36.84
C VAL A 10 36.99 -0.23 -35.76
N VAL A 11 38.01 -1.06 -35.55
CA VAL A 11 38.00 -2.08 -34.49
C VAL A 11 38.00 -1.44 -33.10
N VAL A 12 38.79 -0.40 -32.87
CA VAL A 12 38.81 0.31 -31.58
C VAL A 12 37.45 0.95 -31.29
N VAL A 13 36.83 1.60 -32.26
CA VAL A 13 35.50 2.21 -32.13
C VAL A 13 34.43 1.14 -31.86
N ALA A 14 34.46 0.00 -32.55
CA ALA A 14 33.51 -1.09 -32.32
C ALA A 14 33.65 -1.72 -30.92
N VAL A 15 34.91 -1.90 -30.46
CA VAL A 15 35.17 -2.41 -29.09
C VAL A 15 34.73 -1.41 -28.04
N THR A 16 35.02 -0.12 -28.20
CA THR A 16 34.60 0.91 -27.25
C THR A 16 33.08 1.06 -27.19
N LEU A 17 32.40 1.03 -28.32
CA LEU A 17 30.92 1.02 -28.40
C LEU A 17 30.35 -0.24 -27.78
N GLY A 18 30.93 -1.42 -28.03
CA GLY A 18 30.53 -2.69 -27.44
C GLY A 18 30.68 -2.68 -25.90
N VAL A 19 31.81 -2.22 -25.40
CA VAL A 19 32.05 -2.11 -23.94
C VAL A 19 31.08 -1.10 -23.31
N HIS A 20 30.86 0.03 -23.98
CA HIS A 20 29.91 1.05 -23.49
C HIS A 20 28.46 0.51 -23.45
N TRP A 21 28.04 -0.21 -24.51
CA TRP A 21 26.72 -0.85 -24.57
C TRP A 21 26.55 -1.91 -23.49
N HIS A 22 27.54 -2.76 -23.24
CA HIS A 22 27.48 -3.75 -22.15
C HIS A 22 27.43 -3.10 -20.76
N SER A 23 28.19 -2.04 -20.53
CA SER A 23 28.18 -1.34 -19.23
C SER A 23 26.87 -0.62 -18.98
N VAL A 24 26.26 0.01 -19.98
CA VAL A 24 24.95 0.68 -19.86
C VAL A 24 23.83 -0.35 -19.64
N ASN A 25 23.84 -1.49 -20.34
CA ASN A 25 22.87 -2.56 -20.12
C ASN A 25 23.05 -3.20 -18.73
N ALA A 26 24.26 -3.48 -18.29
CA ALA A 26 24.52 -4.01 -16.96
C ALA A 26 24.06 -3.04 -15.86
N ALA A 27 24.25 -1.73 -16.05
CA ALA A 27 23.75 -0.71 -15.13
C ALA A 27 22.22 -0.61 -15.10
N ARG A 28 21.54 -0.73 -16.25
CA ARG A 28 20.07 -0.78 -16.33
C ARG A 28 19.50 -2.00 -15.60
N HIS A 29 20.11 -3.17 -15.73
CA HIS A 29 19.68 -4.39 -15.06
C HIS A 29 19.89 -4.37 -13.53
N ARG A 30 20.62 -3.39 -13.00
CA ARG A 30 20.78 -3.20 -11.55
C ARG A 30 19.76 -2.27 -10.90
N VAL A 31 18.92 -1.61 -11.68
CA VAL A 31 17.87 -0.70 -11.15
C VAL A 31 16.52 -1.40 -11.20
N VAL A 32 15.80 -1.38 -10.08
CA VAL A 32 14.40 -1.81 -9.97
C VAL A 32 13.53 -0.57 -9.80
N ARG A 33 12.70 -0.27 -10.79
CA ARG A 33 11.76 0.85 -10.78
C ARG A 33 10.47 0.42 -10.12
N CYS A 34 10.05 1.10 -9.08
CA CYS A 34 8.91 0.70 -8.26
C CYS A 34 7.78 1.73 -8.29
N ALA A 35 6.54 1.24 -8.35
CA ALA A 35 5.34 1.99 -7.99
C ALA A 35 4.89 1.54 -6.60
N VAL A 36 4.82 2.48 -5.66
CA VAL A 36 4.62 2.19 -4.24
C VAL A 36 3.49 3.02 -3.66
N ILE A 37 2.54 2.36 -2.99
CA ILE A 37 1.41 3.05 -2.34
C ILE A 37 1.89 4.05 -1.29
N GLY A 38 1.30 5.24 -1.27
CA GLY A 38 1.76 6.37 -0.47
C GLY A 38 1.92 6.11 1.04
N GLY A 39 1.16 5.20 1.62
CA GLY A 39 1.29 4.84 3.04
C GLY A 39 2.64 4.21 3.39
N MET A 40 3.24 3.43 2.50
CA MET A 40 4.55 2.80 2.72
C MET A 40 5.71 3.80 2.61
N THR A 41 5.62 4.75 1.68
CA THR A 41 6.63 5.80 1.54
C THR A 41 6.52 6.82 2.66
N MET A 42 5.31 7.20 3.04
CA MET A 42 5.03 8.19 4.08
C MET A 42 5.47 7.74 5.48
N THR A 43 5.36 6.45 5.79
CA THR A 43 5.76 5.90 7.10
C THR A 43 7.24 5.58 7.19
N GLY A 44 7.99 5.68 6.10
CA GLY A 44 9.39 5.26 6.04
C GLY A 44 9.61 3.75 5.84
N LEU A 45 8.54 2.95 5.76
CA LEU A 45 8.68 1.49 5.56
C LEU A 45 9.45 1.17 4.28
N TRP A 46 9.03 1.77 3.17
CA TRP A 46 9.64 1.45 1.87
C TRP A 46 11.12 1.84 1.76
N PRO A 47 11.55 3.04 2.19
CA PRO A 47 12.97 3.39 2.24
C PRO A 47 13.83 2.40 3.02
N GLU A 48 13.36 1.91 4.17
CA GLU A 48 14.11 0.93 4.96
C GLU A 48 14.22 -0.41 4.26
N ILE A 49 13.12 -0.91 3.69
CA ILE A 49 13.13 -2.15 2.92
C ILE A 49 14.05 -2.03 1.69
N ALA A 50 14.00 -0.90 0.98
CA ALA A 50 14.87 -0.65 -0.16
C ALA A 50 16.34 -0.68 0.28
N ARG A 51 16.70 -0.01 1.36
CA ARG A 51 18.06 0.00 1.91
C ARG A 51 18.54 -1.42 2.28
N MET A 52 17.69 -2.23 2.92
CA MET A 52 18.01 -3.62 3.28
C MET A 52 18.27 -4.46 2.01
N PHE A 53 17.41 -4.38 1.02
CA PHE A 53 17.54 -5.10 -0.23
C PHE A 53 18.77 -4.68 -1.03
N GLU A 54 19.03 -3.37 -1.15
CA GLU A 54 20.19 -2.82 -1.85
C GLU A 54 21.51 -3.29 -1.24
N ALA A 55 21.58 -3.29 0.11
CA ALA A 55 22.77 -3.74 0.85
C ALA A 55 23.11 -5.22 0.61
N GLN A 56 22.10 -6.06 0.42
CA GLN A 56 22.29 -7.52 0.24
C GLN A 56 22.53 -7.91 -1.21
N THR A 57 21.95 -7.19 -2.15
CA THR A 57 21.89 -7.65 -3.54
C THR A 57 22.70 -6.81 -4.52
N GLY A 58 23.05 -5.59 -4.14
CA GLY A 58 23.67 -4.63 -5.04
C GLY A 58 22.73 -4.08 -6.12
N TYR A 59 21.43 -4.41 -6.08
CA TYR A 59 20.42 -3.70 -6.84
C TYR A 59 20.20 -2.30 -6.25
N ARG A 60 19.66 -1.41 -7.06
CA ARG A 60 19.20 -0.09 -6.63
C ARG A 60 17.68 -0.01 -6.82
N VAL A 61 16.96 0.40 -5.80
CA VAL A 61 15.50 0.56 -5.83
C VAL A 61 15.15 2.03 -6.05
N VAL A 62 14.35 2.30 -7.08
CA VAL A 62 13.93 3.66 -7.42
C VAL A 62 12.41 3.74 -7.42
N VAL A 63 11.85 4.58 -6.56
CA VAL A 63 10.42 4.86 -6.58
C VAL A 63 10.12 5.88 -7.67
N VAL A 64 9.46 5.43 -8.75
CA VAL A 64 9.09 6.26 -9.91
C VAL A 64 7.64 6.74 -9.85
N ALA A 65 6.81 6.08 -9.03
CA ALA A 65 5.45 6.51 -8.74
C ALA A 65 5.09 6.19 -7.30
N THR A 66 4.52 7.16 -6.60
CA THR A 66 3.97 6.96 -5.25
C THR A 66 2.71 7.78 -5.07
N GLY A 67 1.70 7.23 -4.40
CA GLY A 67 0.42 7.89 -4.21
C GLY A 67 -0.73 6.90 -4.07
N GLU A 68 -1.85 7.20 -4.70
CA GLU A 68 -3.06 6.39 -4.67
C GLU A 68 -3.08 5.33 -5.77
N ARG A 69 -3.92 4.30 -5.59
CA ARG A 69 -4.04 3.15 -6.52
C ARG A 69 -4.18 3.55 -8.00
N PRO A 70 -5.03 4.52 -8.41
CA PRO A 70 -5.16 4.88 -9.83
C PRO A 70 -3.87 5.46 -10.45
N LEU A 71 -3.05 6.17 -9.67
CA LEU A 71 -1.76 6.68 -10.14
C LEU A 71 -0.77 5.54 -10.40
N LEU A 72 -0.76 4.55 -9.51
CA LEU A 72 0.13 3.40 -9.59
C LEU A 72 -0.28 2.46 -10.73
N ASP A 73 -1.59 2.25 -10.92
CA ASP A 73 -2.15 1.52 -12.07
C ASP A 73 -1.71 2.16 -13.40
N LYS A 74 -1.86 3.48 -13.51
CA LYS A 74 -1.39 4.22 -14.69
C LYS A 74 0.12 4.03 -14.95
N ALA A 75 0.92 3.99 -13.89
CA ALA A 75 2.38 3.83 -14.03
C ALA A 75 2.78 2.44 -14.55
N ILE A 76 2.17 1.37 -14.02
CA ILE A 76 2.49 0.00 -14.47
C ILE A 76 1.94 -0.27 -15.88
N ARG A 77 0.73 0.19 -16.20
CA ARG A 77 0.15 0.06 -17.55
C ARG A 77 0.97 0.81 -18.62
N ALA A 78 1.65 1.87 -18.22
CA ALA A 78 2.56 2.61 -19.11
C ALA A 78 3.96 1.99 -19.24
N GLY A 79 4.24 0.84 -18.64
CA GLY A 79 5.56 0.18 -18.66
C GLY A 79 6.68 0.96 -17.96
N LYS A 80 6.33 1.89 -17.07
CA LYS A 80 7.30 2.76 -16.39
C LYS A 80 7.93 2.11 -15.16
N VAL A 81 7.39 1.01 -14.70
CA VAL A 81 7.80 0.32 -13.47
C VAL A 81 8.06 -1.15 -13.71
N ASP A 82 8.93 -1.72 -12.91
CA ASP A 82 9.28 -3.14 -12.90
C ASP A 82 8.52 -3.90 -11.82
N LEU A 83 8.19 -3.22 -10.72
CA LEU A 83 7.47 -3.76 -9.57
C LEU A 83 6.41 -2.78 -9.08
N LEU A 84 5.23 -3.32 -8.75
CA LEU A 84 4.13 -2.59 -8.13
C LEU A 84 3.80 -3.17 -6.76
N THR A 85 3.61 -2.31 -5.75
CA THR A 85 3.03 -2.69 -4.47
C THR A 85 1.97 -1.70 -4.01
N MET A 86 0.78 -2.21 -3.74
CA MET A 86 -0.35 -1.43 -3.24
C MET A 86 -1.39 -2.33 -2.53
N HIS A 87 -2.44 -1.73 -1.97
CA HIS A 87 -3.55 -2.51 -1.41
C HIS A 87 -4.22 -3.38 -2.48
N SER A 88 -4.59 -4.60 -2.11
CA SER A 88 -5.44 -5.47 -2.94
C SER A 88 -6.81 -4.83 -3.20
N GLY A 89 -7.46 -5.24 -4.27
CA GLY A 89 -8.80 -4.81 -4.69
C GLY A 89 -9.00 -4.98 -6.19
N ASP A 90 -10.11 -4.51 -6.73
CA ASP A 90 -10.50 -4.70 -8.14
C ASP A 90 -9.39 -4.27 -9.11
N ILE A 91 -8.80 -3.09 -8.90
CA ILE A 91 -7.69 -2.59 -9.75
C ILE A 91 -6.54 -3.59 -9.85
N THR A 92 -6.17 -4.27 -8.75
CA THR A 92 -5.06 -5.23 -8.77
C THR A 92 -5.44 -6.51 -9.52
N THR A 93 -6.68 -6.91 -9.43
CA THR A 93 -7.23 -8.05 -10.18
C THR A 93 -7.28 -7.74 -11.67
N ASP A 94 -7.73 -6.55 -12.03
CA ASP A 94 -7.79 -6.09 -13.43
C ASP A 94 -6.38 -6.03 -14.07
N ILE A 95 -5.38 -5.51 -13.35
CA ILE A 95 -3.98 -5.49 -13.82
C ILE A 95 -3.51 -6.91 -14.19
N ILE A 96 -3.84 -7.91 -13.39
CA ILE A 96 -3.49 -9.32 -13.67
C ILE A 96 -4.32 -9.88 -14.82
N ALA A 97 -5.63 -9.64 -14.83
CA ALA A 97 -6.54 -10.12 -15.88
C ALA A 97 -6.17 -9.57 -17.26
N ASP A 98 -5.71 -8.32 -17.32
CA ASP A 98 -5.24 -7.66 -18.54
C ASP A 98 -3.82 -8.09 -18.96
N GLY A 99 -3.16 -8.95 -18.18
CA GLY A 99 -1.80 -9.42 -18.47
C GLY A 99 -0.71 -8.35 -18.33
N ILE A 100 -1.00 -7.25 -17.65
CA ILE A 100 -0.08 -6.12 -17.42
C ILE A 100 1.01 -6.50 -16.42
N ALA A 101 0.66 -7.28 -15.41
CA ALA A 101 1.59 -7.78 -14.40
C ALA A 101 1.40 -9.27 -14.16
N VAL A 102 2.35 -9.88 -13.43
CA VAL A 102 2.36 -11.30 -13.10
C VAL A 102 2.69 -11.52 -11.63
N ASN A 103 2.45 -12.73 -11.13
CA ASN A 103 2.86 -13.21 -9.80
C ASN A 103 2.36 -12.34 -8.64
N MET A 104 1.11 -11.90 -8.68
CA MET A 104 0.51 -11.14 -7.59
C MET A 104 0.54 -11.95 -6.28
N ARG A 105 1.19 -11.41 -5.25
CA ARG A 105 1.35 -12.06 -3.93
C ARG A 105 1.06 -11.07 -2.79
N PRO A 106 0.29 -11.45 -1.77
CA PRO A 106 0.21 -10.65 -0.55
C PRO A 106 1.55 -10.74 0.21
N TRP A 107 2.04 -9.64 0.76
CA TRP A 107 3.29 -9.62 1.51
C TRP A 107 3.24 -8.89 2.86
N THR A 108 2.25 -8.02 3.05
CA THR A 108 2.00 -7.36 4.34
C THR A 108 0.54 -6.93 4.44
N ARG A 109 0.12 -6.46 5.61
CA ARG A 109 -1.21 -5.90 5.86
C ARG A 109 -1.08 -4.60 6.62
N ASN A 110 -2.01 -3.68 6.44
CA ASN A 110 -2.26 -2.60 7.37
C ASN A 110 -3.64 -2.78 8.01
N GLU A 111 -3.93 -1.95 9.00
CA GLU A 111 -5.20 -1.99 9.71
C GLU A 111 -6.06 -0.77 9.37
N LEU A 112 -7.37 -0.99 9.35
CA LEU A 112 -8.35 0.06 9.49
C LEU A 112 -8.89 0.06 10.93
N VAL A 113 -9.42 1.21 11.35
CA VAL A 113 -9.90 1.45 12.71
C VAL A 113 -11.26 2.15 12.66
N ILE A 114 -12.03 2.07 13.74
CA ILE A 114 -13.20 2.91 13.90
C ILE A 114 -12.83 4.08 14.79
N VAL A 115 -12.98 5.28 14.24
CA VAL A 115 -12.81 6.55 14.92
C VAL A 115 -14.19 7.09 15.27
N GLY A 116 -14.33 7.68 16.43
CA GLY A 116 -15.60 8.24 16.90
C GLY A 116 -15.43 9.36 17.91
N PRO A 117 -16.53 9.96 18.37
CA PRO A 117 -16.52 11.01 19.37
C PRO A 117 -16.05 10.48 20.74
N THR A 118 -15.43 11.36 21.54
CA THR A 118 -14.83 10.99 22.83
C THR A 118 -15.86 10.54 23.88
N ASN A 119 -17.12 11.01 23.79
CA ASN A 119 -18.22 10.58 24.65
C ASN A 119 -18.81 9.22 24.29
N ASP A 120 -18.43 8.65 23.14
CA ASP A 120 -18.77 7.30 22.66
C ASP A 120 -20.23 6.88 22.94
N PRO A 121 -21.24 7.55 22.36
CA PRO A 121 -22.65 7.28 22.65
C PRO A 121 -23.10 5.86 22.31
N ALA A 122 -22.40 5.14 21.42
CA ALA A 122 -22.68 3.74 21.09
C ALA A 122 -21.97 2.72 22.00
N GLY A 123 -21.05 3.16 22.86
CA GLY A 123 -20.33 2.31 23.81
C GLY A 123 -19.45 1.26 23.11
N ILE A 124 -18.68 1.67 22.11
CA ILE A 124 -17.82 0.76 21.31
C ILE A 124 -16.35 0.80 21.73
N ARG A 125 -15.97 1.72 22.61
CA ARG A 125 -14.60 1.90 23.08
C ARG A 125 -14.00 0.58 23.58
N GLY A 126 -12.81 0.27 23.10
CA GLY A 126 -12.06 -0.92 23.53
C GLY A 126 -12.50 -2.24 22.89
N LEU A 127 -13.53 -2.23 22.04
CA LEU A 127 -13.87 -3.42 21.26
C LEU A 127 -12.74 -3.76 20.27
N THR A 128 -12.58 -5.06 20.03
CA THR A 128 -11.63 -5.62 19.04
C THR A 128 -12.37 -6.36 17.93
N ASN A 129 -13.66 -6.09 17.75
CA ASN A 129 -14.49 -6.65 16.69
C ASN A 129 -15.28 -5.50 16.02
N GLY A 130 -14.89 -5.17 14.80
CA GLY A 130 -15.48 -4.06 14.04
C GLY A 130 -16.95 -4.28 13.68
N ALA A 131 -17.34 -5.52 13.35
CA ALA A 131 -18.74 -5.84 13.04
C ALA A 131 -19.64 -5.69 14.28
N ALA A 132 -19.18 -6.16 15.45
CA ALA A 132 -19.90 -5.96 16.72
C ALA A 132 -20.01 -4.47 17.06
N ALA A 133 -18.96 -3.68 16.81
CA ALA A 133 -18.99 -2.23 17.00
C ALA A 133 -20.03 -1.56 16.09
N LEU A 134 -20.04 -1.88 14.81
CA LEU A 134 -21.03 -1.34 13.87
C LEU A 134 -22.47 -1.74 14.25
N LYS A 135 -22.67 -2.95 14.75
CA LYS A 135 -23.98 -3.39 15.25
C LYS A 135 -24.45 -2.52 16.44
N LYS A 136 -23.54 -2.15 17.36
CA LYS A 136 -23.86 -1.24 18.48
C LYS A 136 -24.17 0.18 17.99
N ILE A 137 -23.40 0.71 17.04
CA ILE A 137 -23.64 2.03 16.42
C ILE A 137 -25.04 2.07 15.81
N ALA A 138 -25.42 1.04 15.06
CA ALA A 138 -26.75 0.92 14.46
C ALA A 138 -27.87 0.82 15.52
N ALA A 139 -27.69 0.00 16.56
CA ALA A 139 -28.65 -0.14 17.65
C ALA A 139 -28.91 1.17 18.41
N ALA A 140 -27.84 1.95 18.62
CA ALA A 140 -27.91 3.28 19.23
C ALA A 140 -28.41 4.36 18.25
N ARG A 141 -28.53 4.06 16.97
CA ARG A 141 -28.74 5.04 15.88
C ARG A 141 -27.78 6.23 15.97
N ALA A 142 -26.57 5.97 16.45
CA ALA A 142 -25.52 6.98 16.52
C ALA A 142 -25.00 7.29 15.11
N ASN A 143 -24.71 8.55 14.85
CA ASN A 143 -24.30 9.00 13.53
C ASN A 143 -23.07 8.24 13.04
N PHE A 144 -23.13 7.76 11.81
CA PHE A 144 -22.06 7.04 11.12
C PHE A 144 -21.84 7.62 9.74
N VAL A 145 -20.59 7.93 9.38
CA VAL A 145 -20.24 8.45 8.08
C VAL A 145 -19.94 7.29 7.13
N ASP A 146 -20.74 7.17 6.07
CA ASP A 146 -20.47 6.27 4.94
C ASP A 146 -19.36 6.87 4.07
N PHE A 147 -18.13 6.72 4.55
CA PHE A 147 -16.95 7.31 3.95
C PHE A 147 -16.57 6.66 2.62
N GLN A 148 -16.52 7.47 1.55
CA GLN A 148 -16.28 7.00 0.19
C GLN A 148 -14.80 6.79 -0.16
N GLY A 149 -13.88 6.92 0.80
CA GLY A 149 -12.48 6.53 0.61
C GLY A 149 -12.37 5.06 0.19
N ILE A 150 -11.90 4.80 -1.05
CA ILE A 150 -11.98 3.50 -1.75
C ILE A 150 -11.66 2.32 -0.83
N GLY A 151 -10.61 2.43 -0.01
CA GLY A 151 -10.21 1.32 0.83
C GLY A 151 -11.04 1.12 2.09
N SER A 152 -11.51 2.19 2.69
CA SER A 152 -12.38 2.13 3.87
C SER A 152 -13.76 1.61 3.48
N ARG A 153 -14.29 2.06 2.35
CA ARG A 153 -15.61 1.67 1.84
C ARG A 153 -15.75 0.15 1.67
N GLU A 154 -14.82 -0.49 0.98
CA GLU A 154 -14.85 -1.95 0.75
C GLU A 154 -14.93 -2.72 2.08
N LEU A 155 -14.09 -2.33 3.05
CA LEU A 155 -14.11 -2.97 4.37
C LEU A 155 -15.37 -2.61 5.16
N THR A 156 -15.82 -1.37 5.13
CA THR A 156 -17.04 -0.92 5.83
C THR A 156 -18.26 -1.74 5.39
N HIS A 157 -18.43 -1.97 4.08
CA HIS A 157 -19.49 -2.82 3.56
C HIS A 157 -19.36 -4.27 4.05
N THR A 158 -18.13 -4.79 4.10
CA THR A 158 -17.90 -6.14 4.64
C THR A 158 -18.26 -6.21 6.12
N LEU A 159 -17.90 -5.22 6.92
CA LEU A 159 -18.24 -5.18 8.35
C LEU A 159 -19.75 -5.07 8.58
N TRP A 160 -20.48 -4.26 7.81
CA TRP A 160 -21.95 -4.19 7.88
C TRP A 160 -22.61 -5.53 7.55
N ARG A 161 -22.13 -6.21 6.52
CA ARG A 161 -22.61 -7.55 6.17
C ARG A 161 -22.37 -8.56 7.31
N LEU A 162 -21.17 -8.54 7.92
CA LEU A 162 -20.84 -9.40 9.06
C LEU A 162 -21.65 -9.04 10.32
N ALA A 163 -22.00 -7.78 10.49
CA ALA A 163 -22.88 -7.32 11.57
C ALA A 163 -24.34 -7.76 11.36
N GLY A 164 -24.71 -8.20 10.17
CA GLY A 164 -26.09 -8.51 9.81
C GLY A 164 -26.99 -7.28 9.79
N VAL A 165 -26.43 -6.10 9.49
CA VAL A 165 -27.13 -4.81 9.51
C VAL A 165 -27.03 -4.14 8.15
N GLU A 166 -28.16 -3.67 7.64
CA GLU A 166 -28.23 -2.76 6.51
C GLU A 166 -28.23 -1.31 7.05
N PRO A 167 -27.13 -0.55 6.82
CA PRO A 167 -27.05 0.83 7.30
C PRO A 167 -28.01 1.71 6.49
N LYS A 168 -29.06 2.21 7.12
CA LYS A 168 -30.05 3.08 6.50
C LYS A 168 -30.73 4.00 7.50
N GLY A 169 -31.21 5.12 7.03
CA GLY A 169 -31.89 6.14 7.84
C GLY A 169 -31.02 7.37 8.04
N ASN A 170 -31.52 8.31 8.84
CA ASN A 170 -30.95 9.62 9.04
C ASN A 170 -29.64 9.64 9.89
N TRP A 171 -29.30 8.54 10.53
CA TRP A 171 -28.05 8.36 11.26
C TRP A 171 -26.88 7.92 10.37
N VAL A 172 -27.15 7.53 9.12
CA VAL A 172 -26.12 7.22 8.13
C VAL A 172 -25.88 8.47 7.30
N LEU A 173 -24.79 9.15 7.58
CA LEU A 173 -24.41 10.37 6.91
C LEU A 173 -23.61 10.04 5.66
N LYS A 174 -24.02 10.60 4.52
CA LYS A 174 -23.22 10.49 3.31
C LYS A 174 -22.02 11.42 3.42
N ASP A 175 -20.88 10.90 3.01
CA ASP A 175 -19.70 11.71 2.76
C ASP A 175 -20.04 12.74 1.66
N ASP A 176 -19.93 14.00 2.01
CA ASP A 176 -20.04 15.06 1.00
C ASP A 176 -18.79 14.97 0.12
N THR A 177 -19.00 14.79 -1.18
CA THR A 177 -17.91 14.67 -2.18
C THR A 177 -17.01 15.92 -2.23
N THR A 178 -17.42 17.04 -1.64
CA THR A 178 -16.61 18.25 -1.47
C THR A 178 -15.58 18.12 -0.33
N ILE A 179 -15.74 17.14 0.56
CA ILE A 179 -14.85 16.94 1.71
C ILE A 179 -13.61 16.17 1.24
N SER A 180 -12.44 16.80 1.41
CA SER A 180 -11.19 16.07 1.25
C SER A 180 -11.18 14.86 2.17
N LYS A 181 -10.79 13.69 1.67
CA LYS A 181 -10.64 12.47 2.49
C LYS A 181 -9.77 12.67 3.73
N TRP A 182 -8.91 13.68 3.73
CA TRP A 182 -8.05 14.02 4.87
C TRP A 182 -8.81 14.81 5.95
N ASN A 183 -9.96 15.39 5.62
CA ASN A 183 -10.81 16.19 6.51
C ASN A 183 -12.03 15.41 7.02
N VAL A 184 -12.14 14.11 6.74
CA VAL A 184 -13.31 13.31 7.15
C VAL A 184 -13.49 13.31 8.68
N LEU A 185 -12.40 13.35 9.47
CA LEU A 185 -12.52 13.39 10.94
C LEU A 185 -13.07 14.73 11.44
N GLN A 186 -12.82 15.84 10.75
CA GLN A 186 -13.44 17.13 11.05
C GLN A 186 -14.95 17.10 10.78
N PHE A 187 -15.37 16.48 9.68
CA PHE A 187 -16.79 16.26 9.39
C PHE A 187 -17.43 15.37 10.46
N CYS A 188 -16.78 14.26 10.84
CA CYS A 188 -17.26 13.39 11.91
C CYS A 188 -17.41 14.15 13.23
N ARG A 189 -16.45 15.02 13.57
CA ARG A 189 -16.52 15.85 14.77
C ARG A 189 -17.72 16.79 14.78
N ALA A 190 -17.98 17.45 13.64
CA ALA A 190 -19.11 18.37 13.50
C ALA A 190 -20.48 17.68 13.64
N HIS A 191 -20.54 16.38 13.43
CA HIS A 191 -21.79 15.59 13.47
C HIS A 191 -21.82 14.53 14.58
N ASP A 192 -20.86 14.54 15.51
CA ASP A 192 -20.70 13.50 16.54
C ASP A 192 -20.78 12.07 15.95
N ALA A 193 -20.09 11.85 14.83
CA ALA A 193 -20.26 10.65 14.02
C ALA A 193 -19.06 9.71 14.13
N TYR A 194 -19.32 8.42 13.91
CA TYR A 194 -18.32 7.36 13.75
C TYR A 194 -17.93 7.19 12.29
N VAL A 195 -16.71 6.69 12.05
CA VAL A 195 -16.22 6.40 10.70
C VAL A 195 -15.17 5.30 10.71
N VAL A 196 -15.10 4.50 9.65
CA VAL A 196 -14.00 3.54 9.41
C VAL A 196 -12.94 4.20 8.55
N VAL A 197 -11.72 4.29 9.05
CA VAL A 197 -10.57 4.91 8.34
C VAL A 197 -9.29 4.09 8.50
N GLY A 198 -8.29 4.38 7.68
CA GLY A 198 -6.96 3.76 7.82
C GLY A 198 -6.27 4.19 9.12
N TYR A 199 -5.69 3.22 9.85
CA TYR A 199 -4.92 3.48 11.05
C TYR A 199 -3.73 4.42 10.81
N ILE A 200 -2.95 4.16 9.75
CA ILE A 200 -1.77 4.96 9.42
C ILE A 200 -2.11 6.45 9.27
N PRO A 201 -3.02 6.89 8.39
CA PRO A 201 -3.32 8.31 8.25
C PRO A 201 -3.97 8.92 9.51
N ALA A 202 -4.75 8.17 10.26
CA ALA A 202 -5.33 8.64 11.52
C ALA A 202 -4.26 8.81 12.62
N GLN A 203 -3.26 7.90 12.69
CA GLN A 203 -2.21 7.92 13.69
C GLN A 203 -1.07 8.89 13.36
N THR A 204 -0.72 9.05 12.07
CA THR A 204 0.40 9.91 11.65
C THR A 204 0.04 11.39 11.51
N GLY A 205 -1.21 11.76 11.81
CA GLY A 205 -1.70 13.14 11.70
C GLY A 205 -1.99 13.60 10.28
N LYS A 206 -1.90 12.73 9.28
CA LYS A 206 -2.30 13.06 7.90
C LYS A 206 -3.80 13.30 7.79
N MET A 207 -4.62 12.55 8.54
CA MET A 207 -5.98 12.94 8.91
C MET A 207 -5.90 13.73 10.20
N GLN A 208 -6.34 14.99 10.15
CA GLN A 208 -6.39 15.81 11.36
C GLN A 208 -7.41 15.21 12.33
N ASN A 209 -6.94 14.89 13.52
CA ASN A 209 -7.73 14.20 14.54
C ASN A 209 -9.02 14.95 14.96
N ALA A 210 -9.00 16.30 14.95
CA ALA A 210 -10.16 17.13 15.31
C ALA A 210 -10.81 16.80 16.66
N GLY A 211 -10.06 16.20 17.61
CA GLY A 211 -10.58 15.78 18.92
C GLY A 211 -11.39 14.47 18.88
N MET A 212 -11.28 13.70 17.79
CA MET A 212 -11.84 12.36 17.68
C MET A 212 -10.88 11.31 18.24
N GLU A 213 -11.39 10.13 18.60
CA GLU A 213 -10.58 9.04 19.14
C GLU A 213 -10.70 7.75 18.33
N ILE A 214 -9.61 6.98 18.31
CA ILE A 214 -9.64 5.61 17.82
C ILE A 214 -10.27 4.74 18.89
N LEU A 215 -11.50 4.28 18.67
CA LEU A 215 -12.29 3.52 19.63
C LEU A 215 -12.20 2.01 19.41
N VAL A 216 -12.07 1.57 18.15
CA VAL A 216 -11.95 0.14 17.80
C VAL A 216 -10.71 -0.07 16.96
N LYS A 217 -9.86 -1.01 17.39
CA LYS A 217 -8.62 -1.43 16.74
C LYS A 217 -8.30 -2.89 17.08
N ASN A 218 -7.30 -3.46 16.45
CA ASN A 218 -6.82 -4.83 16.68
C ASN A 218 -7.77 -5.94 16.21
N ASP A 219 -8.72 -5.62 15.31
CA ASP A 219 -9.54 -6.64 14.67
C ASP A 219 -8.81 -7.20 13.44
N PRO A 220 -8.49 -8.52 13.40
CA PRO A 220 -7.88 -9.12 12.23
C PRO A 220 -8.69 -8.96 10.93
N VAL A 221 -10.03 -8.92 11.02
CA VAL A 221 -10.93 -8.68 9.88
C VAL A 221 -10.73 -7.29 9.29
N MET A 222 -10.31 -6.32 10.08
CA MET A 222 -10.03 -4.96 9.65
C MET A 222 -8.63 -4.77 9.04
N ARG A 223 -7.88 -5.85 8.84
CA ARG A 223 -6.56 -5.81 8.22
C ARG A 223 -6.67 -6.05 6.72
N ARG A 224 -6.18 -5.08 5.93
CA ARG A 224 -6.16 -5.16 4.47
C ARG A 224 -4.80 -5.62 3.97
N PRO A 225 -4.75 -6.58 3.05
CA PRO A 225 -3.49 -6.99 2.45
C PRO A 225 -2.96 -5.92 1.47
N TYR A 226 -1.64 -5.79 1.45
CA TYR A 226 -0.90 -5.22 0.35
C TYR A 226 -0.36 -6.35 -0.50
N ILE A 227 -0.40 -6.14 -1.79
CA ILE A 227 0.17 -7.07 -2.75
C ILE A 227 1.45 -6.51 -3.36
N VAL A 228 2.26 -7.41 -3.86
CA VAL A 228 3.37 -7.13 -4.77
C VAL A 228 3.14 -7.90 -6.05
N MET A 229 3.52 -7.32 -7.19
CA MET A 229 3.51 -7.95 -8.51
C MET A 229 4.61 -7.38 -9.38
N GLU A 230 5.13 -8.20 -10.28
CA GLU A 230 6.11 -7.79 -11.27
C GLU A 230 5.43 -7.39 -12.59
N ALA A 231 5.96 -6.40 -13.30
CA ALA A 231 5.55 -6.10 -14.66
C ALA A 231 5.72 -7.33 -15.55
N ASN A 232 4.76 -7.60 -16.42
CA ASN A 232 4.80 -8.77 -17.29
C ASN A 232 5.90 -8.63 -18.36
N PRO A 233 6.95 -9.48 -18.36
CA PRO A 233 8.06 -9.36 -19.30
C PRO A 233 7.65 -9.62 -20.77
N ARG A 234 6.51 -10.30 -21.00
CA ARG A 234 5.97 -10.47 -22.36
C ARG A 234 5.34 -9.19 -22.89
N GLN A 235 4.74 -8.40 -22.00
CA GLN A 235 4.12 -7.10 -22.32
C GLN A 235 5.16 -5.97 -22.33
N PHE A 236 6.14 -6.04 -21.43
CA PHE A 236 7.16 -5.02 -21.22
C PHE A 236 8.57 -5.64 -21.25
N PRO A 237 9.13 -5.95 -22.43
CA PRO A 237 10.45 -6.61 -22.54
C PRO A 237 11.59 -5.81 -21.90
N GLU A 238 11.45 -4.48 -21.79
CA GLU A 238 12.44 -3.58 -21.17
C GLU A 238 12.36 -3.54 -19.64
N ALA A 239 11.39 -4.23 -19.03
CA ALA A 239 11.28 -4.27 -17.57
C ALA A 239 12.41 -5.13 -16.98
N ASN A 240 12.96 -4.67 -15.85
CA ASN A 240 13.90 -5.46 -15.07
C ASN A 240 13.16 -6.53 -14.25
N TYR A 241 12.65 -7.55 -14.96
CA TYR A 241 11.88 -8.63 -14.34
C TYR A 241 12.69 -9.40 -13.29
N ALA A 242 13.98 -9.67 -13.54
CA ALA A 242 14.83 -10.40 -12.60
C ALA A 242 15.02 -9.63 -11.27
N GLY A 243 15.28 -8.33 -11.34
CA GLY A 243 15.41 -7.47 -10.17
C GLY A 243 14.07 -7.29 -9.44
N ALA A 244 12.97 -7.13 -10.17
CA ALA A 244 11.62 -7.06 -9.60
C ALA A 244 11.25 -8.34 -8.87
N ARG A 245 11.53 -9.50 -9.46
CA ARG A 245 11.31 -10.81 -8.85
C ARG A 245 12.13 -10.99 -7.58
N ALA A 246 13.42 -10.65 -7.62
CA ALA A 246 14.29 -10.71 -6.45
C ALA A 246 13.78 -9.82 -5.30
N LEU A 247 13.33 -8.59 -5.61
CA LEU A 247 12.75 -7.70 -4.61
C LEU A 247 11.43 -8.24 -4.07
N ALA A 248 10.57 -8.78 -4.91
CA ALA A 248 9.30 -9.36 -4.49
C ALA A 248 9.51 -10.61 -3.60
N ASP A 249 10.50 -11.44 -3.89
CA ASP A 249 10.87 -12.59 -3.05
C ASP A 249 11.49 -12.11 -1.71
N PHE A 250 12.29 -11.04 -1.72
CA PHE A 250 12.82 -10.40 -0.53
C PHE A 250 11.72 -9.88 0.40
N LEU A 251 10.67 -9.25 -0.13
CA LEU A 251 9.52 -8.78 0.65
C LEU A 251 8.83 -9.92 1.43
N LEU A 252 8.88 -11.14 0.92
CA LEU A 252 8.32 -12.35 1.53
C LEU A 252 9.32 -13.12 2.39
N SER A 253 10.58 -12.68 2.45
CA SER A 253 11.62 -13.34 3.23
C SER A 253 11.35 -13.26 4.75
N PRO A 254 11.82 -14.22 5.54
CA PRO A 254 11.71 -14.18 7.00
C PRO A 254 12.28 -12.89 7.60
N GLU A 255 13.33 -12.33 7.00
CA GLU A 255 13.95 -11.08 7.45
C GLU A 255 12.98 -9.91 7.39
N VAL A 256 12.33 -9.68 6.23
CA VAL A 256 11.36 -8.60 6.08
C VAL A 256 10.11 -8.88 6.91
N GLN A 257 9.64 -10.12 6.96
CA GLN A 257 8.45 -10.47 7.73
C GLN A 257 8.67 -10.24 9.24
N ASN A 258 9.85 -10.54 9.77
CA ASN A 258 10.23 -10.24 11.15
C ASN A 258 10.41 -8.72 11.37
N PHE A 259 11.01 -8.01 10.42
CA PHE A 259 11.14 -6.56 10.49
C PHE A 259 9.77 -5.87 10.60
N LEU A 260 8.76 -6.32 9.85
CA LEU A 260 7.40 -5.77 9.91
C LEU A 260 6.78 -5.87 11.32
N VAL A 261 7.09 -6.91 12.09
CA VAL A 261 6.58 -7.09 13.47
C VAL A 261 7.01 -5.95 14.39
N GLU A 262 8.21 -5.41 14.16
CA GLU A 262 8.79 -4.35 15.00
C GLU A 262 8.59 -2.95 14.42
N PHE A 263 8.36 -2.85 13.10
CA PHE A 263 8.29 -1.56 12.42
C PHE A 263 7.14 -0.69 12.92
N GLY A 264 7.48 0.51 13.33
CA GLY A 264 6.53 1.54 13.80
C GLY A 264 6.08 1.40 15.24
N ARG A 265 6.50 0.37 16.00
CA ARG A 265 6.09 0.17 17.41
C ARG A 265 6.40 1.36 18.30
N GLN A 266 7.51 2.04 18.08
CA GLN A 266 7.90 3.21 18.89
C GLN A 266 6.94 4.39 18.72
N SER A 267 6.39 4.57 17.52
CA SER A 267 5.46 5.66 17.20
C SER A 267 3.99 5.36 17.51
N THR A 268 3.66 4.13 17.94
CA THR A 268 2.29 3.61 18.03
C THR A 268 1.96 2.94 19.36
N ALA A 269 2.65 3.33 20.44
CA ALA A 269 2.46 2.71 21.76
C ALA A 269 2.61 1.17 21.75
N GLY A 270 3.65 0.67 21.06
CA GLY A 270 4.01 -0.74 21.04
C GLY A 270 3.31 -1.60 19.97
N LYS A 271 2.52 -1.01 19.08
CA LYS A 271 1.81 -1.71 18.01
C LYS A 271 2.55 -1.56 16.67
N PRO A 272 2.72 -2.62 15.85
CA PRO A 272 3.28 -2.46 14.52
C PRO A 272 2.33 -1.67 13.60
N LEU A 273 2.90 -0.90 12.68
CA LEU A 273 2.13 -0.20 11.64
C LEU A 273 1.69 -1.14 10.50
N PHE A 274 2.47 -2.18 10.29
CA PHE A 274 2.22 -3.21 9.28
C PHE A 274 2.31 -4.59 9.92
N PHE A 275 1.57 -5.52 9.37
CA PHE A 275 1.47 -6.88 9.89
C PHE A 275 2.02 -7.86 8.85
N PRO A 276 2.86 -8.82 9.23
CA PRO A 276 3.33 -9.85 8.31
C PRO A 276 2.17 -10.72 7.82
N VAL A 277 2.35 -11.35 6.66
CA VAL A 277 1.32 -12.24 6.10
C VAL A 277 1.43 -13.68 6.61
N ASN A 278 2.61 -14.11 7.00
CA ASN A 278 2.91 -15.49 7.39
C ASN A 278 3.04 -15.67 8.91
N SER A 279 2.66 -14.66 9.71
CA SER A 279 2.79 -14.76 11.16
C SER A 279 1.65 -15.57 11.76
N GLY A 280 1.96 -16.79 12.14
CA GLY A 280 1.10 -17.60 13.02
C GLY A 280 0.03 -18.42 12.33
N TRP A 281 0.10 -18.61 11.01
CA TRP A 281 -0.80 -19.50 10.27
C TRP A 281 -0.08 -20.72 9.68
N LEU A 282 1.21 -20.85 9.97
CA LEU A 282 2.03 -22.01 9.60
C LEU A 282 2.48 -22.75 10.85
#